data_9a0bcc28d75f34164172ebd5cff8d82a
#
_entry.id   9a0bcc28d75f34164172ebd5cff8d82a
#
_cell.length_a   1.000
_cell.length_b   1.000
_cell.length_c   1.000
_cell.angle_alpha   90.00
_cell.angle_beta   90.00
_cell.angle_gamma   90.00
#
_symmetry.space_group_name_H-M   'P 1'
#
loop_
_entity.id
_entity.type
_entity.pdbx_description
1 polymer ?
#
loop_
_entity_poly.entity_id
_entity_poly.type
_entity_poly.pdbx_seq_one_letter_code
_entity_poly.pdbx_strand_id
1 'polypeptide(L)'
;MAKLKAQFRRPSASEQLVLEHMQLRLLSEPAESARCDALIVEHHYLHTAKLVGEHLRYAATYRGEWLAVVSFSAAAYHLRYRDQFIGWSPEQRRRRLPLVVNNARFLILPEAHYPNFASRLLTRVLARLSDDWLARLGAPGRARRDFRRSGVLPRHHPTRSAVGANWARPRGSAGTRRISTNHTSGQSNSG
;
A
#
# COMPACT_ATOMS: atom_id res chain seq x y z
N MET A 1 19.94 16.85 -9.10
CA MET A 1 20.69 15.58 -9.29
C MET A 1 21.35 14.99 -8.04
N ALA A 2 21.51 15.71 -6.92
CA ALA A 2 22.11 15.18 -5.69
C ALA A 2 21.24 14.18 -4.88
N LYS A 3 19.91 14.27 -4.95
CA LYS A 3 18.99 13.37 -4.20
C LYS A 3 18.98 11.91 -4.69
N LEU A 4 19.31 11.64 -5.95
CA LEU A 4 19.29 10.27 -6.50
C LEU A 4 20.48 9.42 -6.03
N LYS A 5 21.63 10.04 -5.74
CA LYS A 5 22.83 9.33 -5.30
C LYS A 5 22.72 8.78 -3.87
N ALA A 6 21.93 9.39 -2.99
CA ALA A 6 21.75 8.94 -1.62
C ALA A 6 20.99 7.60 -1.51
N GLN A 7 20.16 7.26 -2.49
CA GLN A 7 19.36 6.02 -2.48
C GLN A 7 20.18 4.73 -2.69
N PHE A 8 21.41 4.84 -3.18
CA PHE A 8 22.26 3.69 -3.48
C PHE A 8 23.45 3.54 -2.51
N ARG A 9 23.45 4.30 -1.42
CA ARG A 9 24.45 4.14 -0.37
C ARG A 9 24.33 2.73 0.26
N ARG A 10 25.46 2.09 0.48
CA ARG A 10 25.49 0.84 1.28
C ARG A 10 25.24 1.18 2.75
N PRO A 11 24.53 0.32 3.50
CA PRO A 11 24.39 0.51 4.93
C PRO A 11 25.75 0.42 5.62
N SER A 12 25.94 1.23 6.66
CA SER A 12 27.08 1.11 7.58
C SER A 12 26.98 -0.19 8.38
N ALA A 13 28.02 -0.56 9.10
CA ALA A 13 28.01 -1.77 9.94
C ALA A 13 26.87 -1.72 11.00
N SER A 14 26.67 -0.58 11.63
CA SER A 14 25.59 -0.39 12.62
C SER A 14 24.18 -0.47 12.00
N GLU A 15 24.00 0.14 10.83
CA GLU A 15 22.74 0.04 10.07
C GLU A 15 22.47 -1.37 9.59
N GLN A 16 23.51 -2.09 9.18
CA GLN A 16 23.40 -3.49 8.78
C GLN A 16 22.93 -4.37 9.94
N LEU A 17 23.44 -4.15 11.16
CA LEU A 17 22.97 -4.83 12.36
C LEU A 17 21.47 -4.58 12.61
N VAL A 18 21.00 -3.34 12.45
CA VAL A 18 19.54 -3.04 12.54
C VAL A 18 18.77 -3.83 11.51
N LEU A 19 19.21 -3.82 10.25
CA LEU A 19 18.55 -4.52 9.15
C LEU A 19 18.49 -6.04 9.35
N GLU A 20 19.49 -6.63 9.97
CA GLU A 20 19.56 -8.06 10.23
C GLU A 20 18.73 -8.48 11.43
N HIS A 21 18.78 -7.70 12.50
CA HIS A 21 18.18 -8.05 13.79
C HIS A 21 16.82 -7.37 14.07
N MET A 22 16.31 -6.54 13.14
CA MET A 22 14.96 -6.00 13.31
C MET A 22 13.93 -7.12 13.46
N GLN A 23 13.03 -6.95 14.39
CA GLN A 23 11.92 -7.88 14.62
C GLN A 23 10.66 -7.35 13.93
N LEU A 24 9.87 -8.25 13.37
CA LEU A 24 8.57 -7.93 12.80
C LEU A 24 7.47 -8.52 13.69
N ARG A 25 6.64 -7.66 14.24
CA ARG A 25 5.54 -8.02 15.14
C ARG A 25 4.20 -7.75 14.47
N LEU A 26 3.29 -8.71 14.53
CA LEU A 26 1.88 -8.48 14.24
C LEU A 26 1.26 -7.86 15.49
N LEU A 27 0.60 -6.72 15.33
CA LEU A 27 -0.01 -6.00 16.44
C LEU A 27 -1.41 -6.58 16.69
N SER A 28 -1.62 -7.14 17.86
CA SER A 28 -2.88 -7.71 18.33
C SER A 28 -3.49 -6.94 19.49
N GLU A 29 -2.64 -6.30 20.30
CA GLU A 29 -3.06 -5.58 21.48
C GLU A 29 -3.66 -4.21 21.14
N PRO A 30 -4.75 -3.81 21.83
CA PRO A 30 -5.39 -2.51 21.59
C PRO A 30 -4.44 -1.33 21.79
N ALA A 31 -3.58 -1.38 22.82
CA ALA A 31 -2.61 -0.32 23.09
C ALA A 31 -1.57 -0.17 21.97
N GLU A 32 -1.06 -1.28 21.43
CA GLU A 32 -0.13 -1.27 20.28
C GLU A 32 -0.81 -0.74 19.02
N SER A 33 -2.07 -1.13 18.80
CA SER A 33 -2.87 -0.62 17.67
C SER A 33 -3.10 0.88 17.78
N ALA A 34 -3.41 1.39 18.97
CA ALA A 34 -3.57 2.82 19.21
C ALA A 34 -2.25 3.59 18.99
N ARG A 35 -1.10 3.04 19.46
CA ARG A 35 0.22 3.62 19.17
C ARG A 35 0.51 3.66 17.67
N CYS A 36 0.22 2.58 16.95
CA CYS A 36 0.37 2.53 15.48
C CYS A 36 -0.47 3.60 14.81
N ASP A 37 -1.73 3.75 15.21
CA ASP A 37 -2.65 4.72 14.63
C ASP A 37 -2.18 6.15 14.92
N ALA A 38 -1.69 6.45 16.12
CA ALA A 38 -1.12 7.75 16.46
C ALA A 38 0.09 8.11 15.58
N LEU A 39 1.04 7.18 15.41
CA LEU A 39 2.20 7.37 14.55
C LEU A 39 1.80 7.62 13.08
N ILE A 40 0.78 6.92 12.57
CA ILE A 40 0.27 7.13 11.22
C ILE A 40 -0.36 8.52 11.09
N VAL A 41 -1.14 8.97 12.07
CA VAL A 41 -1.75 10.29 12.06
C VAL A 41 -0.69 11.39 12.10
N GLU A 42 0.36 11.21 12.87
CA GLU A 42 1.42 12.19 13.04
C GLU A 42 2.37 12.27 11.83
N HIS A 43 2.86 11.14 11.34
CA HIS A 43 3.98 11.10 10.40
C HIS A 43 3.62 10.66 8.98
N HIS A 44 2.46 10.03 8.76
CA HIS A 44 2.12 9.55 7.42
C HIS A 44 1.43 10.66 6.62
N TYR A 45 1.79 10.83 5.34
CA TYR A 45 1.28 11.88 4.44
C TYR A 45 -0.26 11.97 4.32
N LEU A 46 -0.99 10.91 4.61
CA LEU A 46 -2.45 10.90 4.62
C LEU A 46 -3.05 11.37 5.96
N HIS A 47 -2.27 11.47 7.02
CA HIS A 47 -2.69 11.88 8.36
C HIS A 47 -3.98 11.18 8.86
N THR A 48 -4.18 9.93 8.45
CA THR A 48 -5.34 9.12 8.86
C THR A 48 -4.99 7.65 8.97
N ALA A 49 -5.30 7.07 10.11
CA ALA A 49 -5.14 5.64 10.39
C ALA A 49 -6.39 4.81 10.05
N LYS A 50 -7.48 5.46 9.61
CA LYS A 50 -8.74 4.78 9.31
C LYS A 50 -8.53 3.73 8.20
N LEU A 51 -8.85 2.48 8.53
CA LEU A 51 -8.85 1.35 7.62
C LEU A 51 -10.28 0.82 7.47
N VAL A 52 -10.60 0.25 6.31
CA VAL A 52 -11.93 -0.30 6.03
C VAL A 52 -11.85 -1.82 5.94
N GLY A 53 -12.79 -2.49 6.58
CA GLY A 53 -12.87 -3.95 6.61
C GLY A 53 -11.76 -4.60 7.44
N GLU A 54 -11.54 -5.88 7.19
CA GLU A 54 -10.47 -6.63 7.85
C GLU A 54 -9.11 -6.03 7.55
N HIS A 55 -8.26 -5.99 8.55
CA HIS A 55 -6.93 -5.40 8.42
C HIS A 55 -5.92 -6.05 9.37
N LEU A 56 -4.66 -5.92 9.00
CA LEU A 56 -3.51 -6.32 9.80
C LEU A 56 -2.59 -5.12 9.98
N ARG A 57 -1.99 -5.00 11.14
CA ARG A 57 -0.97 -4.00 11.46
C ARG A 57 0.31 -4.68 11.90
N TYR A 58 1.42 -4.23 11.38
CA TYR A 58 2.75 -4.71 11.74
C TYR A 58 3.60 -3.55 12.25
N ALA A 59 4.41 -3.82 13.25
CA ALA A 59 5.52 -2.95 13.64
C ALA A 59 6.85 -3.64 13.38
N ALA A 60 7.79 -2.91 12.81
CA ALA A 60 9.20 -3.29 12.81
C ALA A 60 9.87 -2.65 14.02
N THR A 61 10.57 -3.45 14.81
CA THR A 61 11.23 -2.99 16.04
C THR A 61 12.69 -3.44 16.08
N TYR A 62 13.52 -2.68 16.75
CA TYR A 62 14.89 -3.05 17.06
C TYR A 62 15.22 -2.58 18.49
N ARG A 63 15.69 -3.48 19.36
CA ARG A 63 15.97 -3.20 20.78
C ARG A 63 14.82 -2.52 21.53
N GLY A 64 13.58 -2.88 21.19
CA GLY A 64 12.37 -2.32 21.79
C GLY A 64 11.84 -1.05 21.11
N GLU A 65 12.67 -0.34 20.33
CA GLU A 65 12.26 0.86 19.62
C GLU A 65 11.53 0.52 18.31
N TRP A 66 10.47 1.27 18.03
CA TRP A 66 9.72 1.14 16.78
C TRP A 66 10.44 1.88 15.67
N LEU A 67 10.61 1.21 14.54
CA LEU A 67 11.28 1.75 13.35
C LEU A 67 10.31 2.05 12.22
N ALA A 68 9.27 1.26 12.10
CA ALA A 68 8.27 1.42 11.05
C ALA A 68 6.96 0.74 11.42
N VAL A 69 5.87 1.19 10.80
CA VAL A 69 4.57 0.53 10.85
C VAL A 69 4.03 0.29 9.45
N VAL A 70 3.42 -0.87 9.26
CA VAL A 70 2.84 -1.26 7.97
C VAL A 70 1.45 -1.81 8.22
N SER A 71 0.46 -1.31 7.47
CA SER A 71 -0.91 -1.79 7.58
C SER A 71 -1.40 -2.32 6.25
N PHE A 72 -2.07 -3.46 6.32
CA PHE A 72 -2.78 -4.06 5.20
C PHE A 72 -4.27 -4.08 5.50
N SER A 73 -5.09 -3.85 4.50
CA SER A 73 -6.55 -3.91 4.61
C SER A 73 -7.16 -4.73 3.49
N ALA A 74 -8.39 -5.17 3.71
CA ALA A 74 -9.19 -5.83 2.68
C ALA A 74 -9.27 -4.95 1.42
N ALA A 75 -9.26 -5.59 0.27
CA ALA A 75 -9.42 -4.90 -1.01
C ALA A 75 -10.81 -4.29 -1.13
N ALA A 76 -10.90 -3.09 -1.69
CA ALA A 76 -12.17 -2.45 -2.00
C ALA A 76 -13.04 -3.38 -2.88
N TYR A 77 -14.33 -3.50 -2.54
CA TYR A 77 -15.24 -4.41 -3.24
C TYR A 77 -15.37 -4.07 -4.73
N HIS A 78 -15.44 -2.77 -5.05
CA HIS A 78 -15.47 -2.28 -6.42
C HIS A 78 -14.23 -1.44 -6.71
N LEU A 79 -13.39 -1.93 -7.61
CA LEU A 79 -12.25 -1.19 -8.16
C LEU A 79 -12.13 -1.50 -9.65
N ARG A 80 -12.78 -0.69 -10.48
CA ARG A 80 -12.96 -0.91 -11.92
C ARG A 80 -11.66 -1.35 -12.64
N TYR A 81 -10.57 -0.61 -12.45
CA TYR A 81 -9.31 -0.92 -13.13
C TYR A 81 -8.70 -2.25 -12.69
N ARG A 82 -8.75 -2.57 -11.39
CA ARG A 82 -8.30 -3.88 -10.89
C ARG A 82 -9.16 -4.99 -11.49
N ASP A 83 -10.48 -4.84 -11.44
CA ASP A 83 -11.42 -5.86 -11.87
C ASP A 83 -11.30 -6.13 -13.39
N GLN A 84 -11.09 -5.09 -14.19
CA GLN A 84 -10.81 -5.20 -15.63
C GLN A 84 -9.45 -5.85 -15.90
N PHE A 85 -8.40 -5.44 -15.18
CA PHE A 85 -7.05 -5.99 -15.35
C PHE A 85 -6.98 -7.49 -15.03
N ILE A 86 -7.67 -7.91 -13.96
CA ILE A 86 -7.68 -9.32 -13.55
C ILE A 86 -8.63 -10.16 -14.41
N GLY A 87 -9.69 -9.57 -14.96
CA GLY A 87 -10.67 -10.25 -15.80
C GLY A 87 -11.55 -11.24 -15.04
N TRP A 88 -11.77 -11.05 -13.74
CA TRP A 88 -12.64 -11.93 -12.98
C TRP A 88 -14.12 -11.75 -13.33
N SER A 89 -14.83 -12.88 -13.48
CA SER A 89 -16.30 -12.84 -13.47
C SER A 89 -16.82 -12.35 -12.09
N PRO A 90 -18.07 -11.86 -12.00
CA PRO A 90 -18.68 -11.44 -10.73
C PRO A 90 -18.62 -12.53 -9.65
N GLU A 91 -18.79 -13.80 -10.04
CA GLU A 91 -18.71 -14.92 -9.12
C GLU A 91 -17.28 -15.20 -8.65
N GLN A 92 -16.31 -15.20 -9.57
CA GLN A 92 -14.89 -15.35 -9.23
C GLN A 92 -14.44 -14.21 -8.31
N ARG A 93 -14.89 -12.98 -8.57
CA ARG A 93 -14.60 -11.84 -7.73
C ARG A 93 -15.13 -12.04 -6.30
N ARG A 94 -16.40 -12.42 -6.12
CA ARG A 94 -16.97 -12.68 -4.79
C ARG A 94 -16.16 -13.70 -3.99
N ARG A 95 -15.71 -14.76 -4.62
CA ARG A 95 -14.95 -15.83 -3.96
C ARG A 95 -13.51 -15.46 -3.65
N ARG A 96 -12.86 -14.67 -4.51
CA ARG A 96 -11.42 -14.40 -4.44
C ARG A 96 -11.06 -13.06 -3.80
N LEU A 97 -11.97 -12.09 -3.87
CA LEU A 97 -11.72 -10.74 -3.34
C LEU A 97 -11.35 -10.72 -1.85
N PRO A 98 -11.95 -11.54 -0.97
CA PRO A 98 -11.53 -11.59 0.44
C PRO A 98 -10.07 -12.00 0.63
N LEU A 99 -9.46 -12.66 -0.35
CA LEU A 99 -8.05 -13.08 -0.33
C LEU A 99 -7.11 -11.99 -0.86
N VAL A 100 -7.63 -10.87 -1.37
CA VAL A 100 -6.84 -9.75 -1.87
C VAL A 100 -6.67 -8.72 -0.78
N VAL A 101 -5.43 -8.36 -0.52
CA VAL A 101 -5.07 -7.33 0.46
C VAL A 101 -4.38 -6.15 -0.22
N ASN A 102 -4.62 -4.97 0.31
CA ASN A 102 -3.93 -3.74 -0.09
C ASN A 102 -2.94 -3.33 1.00
N ASN A 103 -1.74 -2.92 0.62
CA ASN A 103 -0.90 -2.15 1.52
C ASN A 103 -1.55 -0.77 1.68
N ALA A 104 -2.22 -0.57 2.82
CA ALA A 104 -3.00 0.62 3.08
C ALA A 104 -2.16 1.75 3.68
N ARG A 105 -1.19 1.42 4.52
CA ARG A 105 -0.25 2.37 5.14
C ARG A 105 1.14 1.74 5.20
N PHE A 106 2.14 2.52 4.86
CA PHE A 106 3.54 2.15 4.96
C PHE A 106 4.30 3.37 5.46
N LEU A 107 4.73 3.34 6.72
CA LEU A 107 5.42 4.42 7.38
C LEU A 107 6.75 3.92 7.92
N ILE A 108 7.84 4.54 7.52
CA ILE A 108 9.14 4.44 8.18
C ILE A 108 9.27 5.68 9.04
N LEU A 109 9.58 5.50 10.31
CA LEU A 109 9.73 6.61 11.24
C LEU A 109 10.95 7.47 10.88
N PRO A 110 10.94 8.77 11.22
CA PRO A 110 11.99 9.69 10.80
C PRO A 110 13.41 9.25 11.16
N GLU A 111 13.57 8.56 12.28
CA GLU A 111 14.88 8.12 12.79
C GLU A 111 15.39 6.82 12.13
N ALA A 112 14.53 6.14 11.35
CA ALA A 112 14.80 4.81 10.79
C ALA A 112 15.08 4.81 9.28
N HIS A 113 15.62 5.89 8.73
CA HIS A 113 15.94 6.01 7.30
C HIS A 113 17.23 5.27 6.91
N TYR A 114 17.24 3.96 7.06
CA TYR A 114 18.39 3.12 6.68
C TYR A 114 18.31 2.71 5.19
N PRO A 115 19.46 2.57 4.50
CA PRO A 115 19.49 2.04 3.14
C PRO A 115 18.85 0.66 3.06
N ASN A 116 17.99 0.44 2.06
CA ASN A 116 17.26 -0.82 1.81
C ASN A 116 16.28 -1.25 2.92
N PHE A 117 16.02 -0.42 3.95
CA PHE A 117 15.15 -0.79 5.05
C PHE A 117 13.73 -1.12 4.58
N ALA A 118 13.12 -0.26 3.76
CA ALA A 118 11.78 -0.47 3.20
C ALA A 118 11.65 -1.81 2.47
N SER A 119 12.61 -2.14 1.63
CA SER A 119 12.61 -3.39 0.85
C SER A 119 12.77 -4.62 1.75
N ARG A 120 13.67 -4.56 2.74
CA ARG A 120 13.85 -5.66 3.71
C ARG A 120 12.62 -5.84 4.59
N LEU A 121 12.04 -4.75 5.08
CA LEU A 121 10.80 -4.78 5.85
C LEU A 121 9.68 -5.42 5.05
N LEU A 122 9.45 -4.94 3.81
CA LEU A 122 8.40 -5.47 2.96
C LEU A 122 8.61 -6.97 2.67
N THR A 123 9.83 -7.41 2.40
CA THR A 123 10.13 -8.83 2.19
C THR A 123 9.75 -9.66 3.42
N ARG A 124 10.07 -9.21 4.63
CA ARG A 124 9.72 -9.93 5.87
C ARG A 124 8.20 -9.95 6.10
N VAL A 125 7.51 -8.84 5.84
CA VAL A 125 6.05 -8.78 5.97
C VAL A 125 5.39 -9.74 4.98
N LEU A 126 5.78 -9.68 3.70
CA LEU A 126 5.20 -10.54 2.66
C LEU A 126 5.45 -12.03 2.89
N ALA A 127 6.55 -12.40 3.55
CA ALA A 127 6.85 -13.79 3.88
C ALA A 127 5.80 -14.42 4.80
N ARG A 128 5.13 -13.63 5.65
CA ARG A 128 4.13 -14.11 6.61
C ARG A 128 2.70 -13.62 6.34
N LEU A 129 2.54 -12.58 5.52
CA LEU A 129 1.26 -11.90 5.30
C LEU A 129 0.13 -12.86 4.93
N SER A 130 0.40 -13.83 4.08
CA SER A 130 -0.62 -14.82 3.64
C SER A 130 -1.15 -15.65 4.80
N ASP A 131 -0.28 -16.10 5.69
CA ASP A 131 -0.66 -16.92 6.83
C ASP A 131 -1.42 -16.09 7.87
N ASP A 132 -0.94 -14.90 8.17
CA ASP A 132 -1.57 -13.96 9.10
C ASP A 132 -2.95 -13.53 8.57
N TRP A 133 -3.08 -13.27 7.27
CA TRP A 133 -4.34 -12.88 6.66
C TRP A 133 -5.38 -13.99 6.71
N LEU A 134 -4.99 -15.21 6.37
CA LEU A 134 -5.88 -16.37 6.45
C LEU A 134 -6.28 -16.69 7.89
N ALA A 135 -5.37 -16.50 8.84
CA ALA A 135 -5.69 -16.62 10.26
C ALA A 135 -6.72 -15.56 10.69
N ARG A 136 -6.57 -14.31 10.22
CA ARG A 136 -7.52 -13.22 10.48
C ARG A 136 -8.91 -13.52 9.93
N LEU A 137 -9.02 -14.12 8.76
CA LEU A 137 -10.28 -14.53 8.15
C LEU A 137 -10.89 -15.79 8.77
N GLY A 138 -10.26 -16.40 9.76
CA GLY A 138 -10.72 -17.69 10.34
C GLY A 138 -10.67 -18.85 9.36
N ALA A 139 -9.85 -18.75 8.30
CA ALA A 139 -9.79 -19.76 7.26
C ALA A 139 -9.18 -21.08 7.77
N PRO A 140 -9.84 -22.24 7.56
CA PRO A 140 -9.32 -23.54 8.00
C PRO A 140 -8.03 -23.89 7.28
N GLY A 141 -7.18 -24.75 7.89
CA GLY A 141 -5.85 -25.10 7.38
C GLY A 141 -5.81 -25.66 5.95
N ARG A 142 -6.92 -26.19 5.43
CA ARG A 142 -7.08 -26.57 4.01
C ARG A 142 -7.03 -25.35 3.08
N ALA A 143 -7.73 -24.27 3.41
CA ALA A 143 -7.74 -23.05 2.61
C ALA A 143 -6.35 -22.41 2.49
N ARG A 144 -5.48 -22.61 3.51
CA ARG A 144 -4.08 -22.17 3.47
C ARG A 144 -3.27 -22.85 2.36
N ARG A 145 -3.47 -24.16 2.16
CA ARG A 145 -2.78 -24.93 1.10
C ARG A 145 -3.25 -24.54 -0.28
N ASP A 146 -4.55 -24.37 -0.45
CA ASP A 146 -5.16 -23.98 -1.73
C ASP A 146 -4.79 -22.55 -2.12
N PHE A 147 -4.71 -21.63 -1.16
CA PHE A 147 -4.26 -20.25 -1.36
C PHE A 147 -2.81 -20.18 -1.83
N ARG A 148 -1.89 -20.91 -1.19
CA ARG A 148 -0.48 -21.00 -1.62
C ARG A 148 -0.33 -21.62 -3.01
N ARG A 149 -1.22 -22.54 -3.37
CA ARG A 149 -1.21 -23.26 -4.65
C ARG A 149 -1.80 -22.43 -5.80
N SER A 150 -2.80 -21.62 -5.52
CA SER A 150 -3.49 -20.78 -6.53
C SER A 150 -2.70 -19.56 -6.99
N GLY A 151 -1.56 -19.25 -6.35
CA GLY A 151 -0.65 -18.20 -6.82
C GLY A 151 -1.23 -16.79 -6.87
N VAL A 152 -2.24 -16.49 -6.04
CA VAL A 152 -2.92 -15.17 -6.01
C VAL A 152 -2.05 -14.06 -5.42
N LEU A 153 -0.92 -14.41 -4.81
CA LEU A 153 0.19 -13.47 -4.67
C LEU A 153 1.09 -13.68 -5.88
N PRO A 154 1.25 -12.69 -6.77
CA PRO A 154 2.27 -12.78 -7.78
C PRO A 154 3.59 -13.09 -7.06
N ARG A 155 4.29 -14.11 -7.51
CA ARG A 155 5.70 -14.33 -7.17
C ARG A 155 6.49 -13.20 -7.81
N HIS A 156 6.26 -11.99 -7.37
CA HIS A 156 7.15 -10.90 -7.68
C HIS A 156 8.36 -11.05 -6.78
N HIS A 157 9.42 -11.60 -7.35
CA HIS A 157 10.73 -11.10 -6.99
C HIS A 157 10.62 -9.58 -7.02
N PRO A 158 11.02 -8.86 -5.98
CA PRO A 158 11.03 -7.41 -6.01
C PRO A 158 12.07 -6.97 -7.04
N THR A 159 11.68 -6.92 -8.29
CA THR A 159 12.40 -6.11 -9.27
C THR A 159 12.28 -4.67 -8.78
N ARG A 160 13.39 -3.97 -8.79
CA ARG A 160 13.65 -2.61 -8.26
C ARG A 160 12.59 -1.53 -8.59
N SER A 161 11.61 -1.81 -9.41
CA SER A 161 10.60 -0.86 -9.89
C SER A 161 9.28 -0.85 -9.11
N ALA A 162 9.02 -1.81 -8.21
CA ALA A 162 7.72 -1.88 -7.52
C ALA A 162 7.62 -1.00 -6.27
N VAL A 163 8.73 -0.49 -5.73
CA VAL A 163 8.76 0.38 -4.53
C VAL A 163 8.44 1.85 -4.87
N GLY A 164 8.35 2.19 -6.15
CA GLY A 164 8.10 3.56 -6.62
C GLY A 164 6.78 3.78 -7.35
N ALA A 165 5.89 2.81 -7.41
CA ALA A 165 4.57 3.02 -7.98
C ALA A 165 3.68 3.82 -7.02
N ASN A 166 4.07 5.07 -6.84
CA ASN A 166 3.18 6.13 -6.41
C ASN A 166 2.12 6.23 -7.51
N TRP A 167 0.91 5.75 -7.26
CA TRP A 167 -0.25 5.97 -8.11
C TRP A 167 -0.56 7.47 -8.08
N ALA A 168 0.23 8.27 -8.81
CA ALA A 168 -0.12 9.62 -9.12
C ALA A 168 -1.47 9.59 -9.84
N ARG A 169 -2.50 10.13 -9.19
CA ARG A 169 -3.75 10.47 -9.86
C ARG A 169 -3.40 11.26 -11.11
N PRO A 170 -3.92 10.92 -12.30
CA PRO A 170 -3.81 11.81 -13.44
C PRO A 170 -4.44 13.14 -13.01
N ARG A 171 -3.64 14.19 -13.00
CA ARG A 171 -4.15 15.55 -12.86
C ARG A 171 -5.08 15.75 -14.03
N GLY A 172 -6.37 15.96 -13.74
CA GLY A 172 -7.35 16.34 -14.73
C GLY A 172 -6.85 17.60 -15.42
N SER A 173 -6.59 17.50 -16.70
CA SER A 173 -6.40 18.66 -17.54
C SER A 173 -7.70 19.46 -17.50
N ALA A 174 -7.65 20.60 -16.85
CA ALA A 174 -8.71 21.62 -16.96
C ALA A 174 -8.76 22.06 -18.41
N GLY A 175 -9.65 21.46 -19.19
CA GLY A 175 -9.99 21.89 -20.52
C GLY A 175 -10.68 23.24 -20.43
N THR A 176 -9.94 24.29 -20.73
CA THR A 176 -10.47 25.63 -20.97
C THR A 176 -11.38 25.57 -22.18
N ARG A 177 -12.69 25.48 -21.95
CA ARG A 177 -13.67 25.71 -23.01
C ARG A 177 -13.64 27.19 -23.35
N ARG A 178 -13.04 27.55 -24.49
CA ARG A 178 -13.26 28.83 -25.14
C ARG A 178 -14.73 28.90 -25.57
N ILE A 179 -15.48 29.79 -24.94
CA ILE A 179 -16.81 30.17 -25.42
C ILE A 179 -16.57 31.12 -26.58
N SER A 180 -16.84 30.66 -27.81
CA SER A 180 -16.94 31.47 -28.98
C SER A 180 -18.29 32.17 -28.99
N THR A 181 -18.31 33.43 -28.70
CA THR A 181 -19.50 34.29 -28.92
C THR A 181 -19.54 34.68 -30.38
N ASN A 182 -20.40 34.03 -31.15
CA ASN A 182 -20.77 34.48 -32.50
C ASN A 182 -21.74 35.65 -32.36
N HIS A 183 -21.24 36.81 -32.70
CA HIS A 183 -22.03 38.00 -32.92
C HIS A 183 -22.62 37.91 -34.34
N THR A 184 -23.90 37.60 -34.45
CA THR A 184 -24.62 37.71 -35.73
C THR A 184 -25.40 39.02 -35.70
N SER A 185 -24.90 40.02 -36.42
CA SER A 185 -25.60 41.23 -36.75
C SER A 185 -26.72 40.93 -37.73
N GLY A 186 -27.97 41.10 -37.27
CA GLY A 186 -29.15 41.06 -38.13
C GLY A 186 -29.37 42.43 -38.75
N GLN A 187 -29.35 42.49 -40.09
CA GLN A 187 -29.81 43.60 -40.86
C GLN A 187 -31.34 43.57 -40.96
N SER A 188 -31.95 44.65 -40.55
CA SER A 188 -33.32 45.03 -40.87
C SER A 188 -33.43 45.35 -42.37
N ASN A 189 -34.45 44.85 -43.05
CA ASN A 189 -34.95 45.49 -44.29
C ASN A 189 -36.47 45.58 -44.24
N SER A 190 -36.87 46.80 -44.51
CA SER A 190 -38.25 47.26 -44.60
C SER A 190 -38.89 46.77 -45.90
N GLY A 191 -40.17 46.54 -45.89
CA GLY A 191 -41.05 46.33 -47.02
C GLY A 191 -42.46 46.08 -46.53
#